data_315a8eddced61ecb532848e216d532cd
#
_entry.id   315a8eddced61ecb532848e216d532cd
#
_cell.length_a   1.000
_cell.length_b   1.000
_cell.length_c   1.000
_cell.angle_alpha   90.00
_cell.angle_beta   90.00
_cell.angle_gamma   90.00
#
_symmetry.space_group_name_H-M   'P 1'
#
loop_
_entity.id
_entity.type
_entity.pdbx_description
1 polymer ?
#
loop_
_entity_poly.entity_id
_entity_poly.type
_entity_poly.pdbx_seq_one_letter_code
_entity_poly.pdbx_strand_id
1 'polypeptide(L)'
;MKVEYHKHWSINLNREIEYKTYGESGRGVLVFPSQDQRFYEWEDNGMMDILAPMIEAGEIHLICCDSIDAETWSLTSGDYNERISLHERWFNYIVDELIPEVSHGEKLIASGCSMGGYHAGNFFFRHPELFSGVVSLSGLFHADYFFPNYDNELIYRNSPLDFLPNATPMTADRYRGKTLIFCCGQGNYERVTGASTGKLHGILERLGVDSWFDLWGKDVSHDFYWWRRQAQYFFGKIAEGAWRRAA
;
A
#
# COMPACT_ATOMS: atom_id res chain seq x y z
N MET A 1 18.01 -0.12 16.53
CA MET A 1 16.85 -0.75 15.83
C MET A 1 17.19 -2.20 15.51
N LYS A 2 16.34 -3.17 15.86
CA LYS A 2 16.48 -4.59 15.46
C LYS A 2 16.07 -4.72 14.00
N VAL A 3 16.85 -5.54 13.24
CA VAL A 3 16.58 -5.84 11.83
C VAL A 3 16.68 -7.34 11.64
N GLU A 4 15.66 -7.94 11.04
CA GLU A 4 15.60 -9.38 10.81
C GLU A 4 15.19 -9.67 9.36
N TYR A 5 15.93 -10.57 8.73
CA TYR A 5 15.61 -11.11 7.40
C TYR A 5 14.93 -12.45 7.57
N HIS A 6 13.87 -12.65 6.80
CA HIS A 6 13.07 -13.86 6.81
C HIS A 6 12.91 -14.42 5.39
N LYS A 7 12.90 -15.72 5.31
CA LYS A 7 12.66 -16.47 4.10
C LYS A 7 11.89 -17.74 4.45
N HIS A 8 10.74 -17.94 3.84
CA HIS A 8 9.91 -19.11 4.10
C HIS A 8 9.26 -19.63 2.82
N TRP A 9 8.74 -20.85 2.87
CA TRP A 9 7.98 -21.45 1.78
C TRP A 9 6.54 -20.98 1.83
N SER A 10 6.05 -20.36 0.75
CA SER A 10 4.64 -20.02 0.61
C SER A 10 3.86 -21.16 -0.06
N ILE A 11 2.79 -21.58 0.60
CA ILE A 11 1.85 -22.59 0.06
C ILE A 11 1.06 -21.97 -1.12
N ASN A 12 0.60 -20.74 -1.00
CA ASN A 12 -0.14 -20.05 -2.05
C ASN A 12 0.70 -19.86 -3.32
N LEU A 13 1.97 -19.48 -3.18
CA LEU A 13 2.87 -19.24 -4.31
C LEU A 13 3.59 -20.50 -4.78
N ASN A 14 3.64 -21.55 -3.95
CA ASN A 14 4.42 -22.79 -4.19
C ASN A 14 5.90 -22.50 -4.48
N ARG A 15 6.50 -21.59 -3.68
CA ARG A 15 7.93 -21.19 -3.75
C ARG A 15 8.38 -20.51 -2.48
N GLU A 16 9.70 -20.38 -2.33
CA GLU A 16 10.25 -19.51 -1.30
C GLU A 16 9.97 -18.05 -1.60
N ILE A 17 9.68 -17.27 -0.55
CA ILE A 17 9.48 -15.81 -0.62
C ILE A 17 10.13 -15.17 0.60
N GLU A 18 10.46 -13.89 0.48
CA GLU A 18 11.31 -13.18 1.43
C GLU A 18 10.58 -11.96 1.99
N TYR A 19 10.93 -11.57 3.22
CA TYR A 19 10.54 -10.29 3.80
C TYR A 19 11.58 -9.87 4.84
N LYS A 20 11.53 -8.61 5.25
CA LYS A 20 12.44 -8.05 6.24
C LYS A 20 11.67 -7.20 7.24
N THR A 21 12.06 -7.28 8.52
CA THR A 21 11.43 -6.50 9.58
C THR A 21 12.41 -5.52 10.21
N TYR A 22 11.89 -4.37 10.64
CA TYR A 22 12.65 -3.30 11.27
C TYR A 22 11.90 -2.81 12.51
N GLY A 23 12.49 -2.99 13.70
CA GLY A 23 11.86 -2.75 15.00
C GLY A 23 11.07 -3.95 15.51
N GLU A 24 10.57 -3.85 16.75
CA GLU A 24 9.86 -4.95 17.43
C GLU A 24 8.57 -4.49 18.12
N SER A 25 8.31 -3.18 18.17
CA SER A 25 7.22 -2.63 18.94
C SER A 25 6.57 -1.42 18.26
N GLY A 26 5.43 -1.01 18.77
CA GLY A 26 4.63 0.03 18.18
C GLY A 26 3.65 -0.50 17.14
N ARG A 27 3.13 0.39 16.30
CA ARG A 27 2.16 0.01 15.25
C ARG A 27 2.87 -0.70 14.11
N GLY A 28 2.41 -1.89 13.75
CA GLY A 28 2.92 -2.61 12.61
C GLY A 28 2.55 -1.93 11.28
N VAL A 29 3.53 -1.73 10.43
CA VAL A 29 3.36 -1.16 9.09
C VAL A 29 3.79 -2.22 8.07
N LEU A 30 2.84 -2.75 7.31
CA LEU A 30 3.11 -3.62 6.18
C LEU A 30 3.46 -2.76 4.97
N VAL A 31 4.69 -2.88 4.51
CA VAL A 31 5.26 -2.09 3.42
C VAL A 31 5.33 -2.91 2.15
N PHE A 32 4.66 -2.42 1.11
CA PHE A 32 4.72 -2.96 -0.25
C PHE A 32 5.76 -2.19 -1.06
N PRO A 33 6.67 -2.86 -1.79
CA PRO A 33 7.66 -2.20 -2.62
C PRO A 33 7.00 -1.53 -3.85
N SER A 34 7.70 -0.61 -4.49
CA SER A 34 7.28 -0.04 -5.76
C SER A 34 7.43 -1.06 -6.90
N GLN A 35 7.02 -0.68 -8.11
CA GLN A 35 6.97 -1.57 -9.27
C GLN A 35 8.29 -2.30 -9.49
N ASP A 36 8.21 -3.65 -9.58
CA ASP A 36 9.34 -4.57 -9.84
C ASP A 36 10.43 -4.56 -8.77
N GLN A 37 10.18 -3.92 -7.64
CA GLN A 37 11.12 -3.86 -6.54
C GLN A 37 10.89 -4.99 -5.52
N ARG A 38 11.82 -5.09 -4.56
CA ARG A 38 11.90 -6.15 -3.58
C ARG A 38 11.75 -5.59 -2.15
N PHE A 39 11.64 -6.48 -1.19
CA PHE A 39 11.48 -6.20 0.24
C PHE A 39 12.55 -5.26 0.85
N TYR A 40 13.70 -5.08 0.21
CA TYR A 40 14.80 -4.22 0.68
C TYR A 40 14.80 -2.81 0.05
N GLU A 41 13.86 -2.49 -0.85
CA GLU A 41 13.82 -1.22 -1.58
C GLU A 41 13.83 0.01 -0.66
N TRP A 42 13.01 -0.01 0.40
CA TRP A 42 12.95 1.12 1.33
C TRP A 42 14.28 1.33 2.07
N GLU A 43 14.99 0.24 2.40
CA GLU A 43 16.33 0.31 3.00
C GLU A 43 17.33 0.92 2.01
N ASP A 44 17.41 0.40 0.79
CA ASP A 44 18.33 0.86 -0.25
C ASP A 44 18.12 2.34 -0.63
N ASN A 45 16.90 2.84 -0.46
CA ASN A 45 16.57 4.23 -0.74
C ASN A 45 16.55 5.14 0.51
N GLY A 46 17.13 4.72 1.63
CA GLY A 46 17.30 5.52 2.83
C GLY A 46 16.00 5.86 3.58
N MET A 47 14.92 5.10 3.38
CA MET A 47 13.68 5.28 4.12
C MET A 47 13.87 4.88 5.59
N MET A 48 14.70 3.87 5.86
CA MET A 48 15.01 3.44 7.23
C MET A 48 15.70 4.52 8.04
N ASP A 49 16.60 5.30 7.44
CA ASP A 49 17.30 6.39 8.13
C ASP A 49 16.32 7.47 8.61
N ILE A 50 15.31 7.76 7.79
CA ILE A 50 14.30 8.79 8.09
C ILE A 50 13.30 8.29 9.15
N LEU A 51 12.96 7.01 9.15
CA LEU A 51 11.99 6.42 10.08
C LEU A 51 12.64 5.86 11.36
N ALA A 52 13.99 5.73 11.41
CA ALA A 52 14.72 5.19 12.55
C ALA A 52 14.31 5.82 13.89
N PRO A 53 14.14 7.16 14.03
CA PRO A 53 13.72 7.73 15.29
C PRO A 53 12.38 7.19 15.82
N MET A 54 11.41 6.98 14.95
CA MET A 54 10.09 6.44 15.31
C MET A 54 10.16 4.95 15.63
N ILE A 55 10.99 4.20 14.89
CA ILE A 55 11.19 2.77 15.12
C ILE A 55 11.91 2.54 16.43
N GLU A 56 12.95 3.30 16.73
CA GLU A 56 13.73 3.20 17.97
C GLU A 56 12.94 3.68 19.20
N ALA A 57 12.03 4.63 19.02
CA ALA A 57 11.07 5.04 20.05
C ALA A 57 9.94 4.01 20.27
N GLY A 58 9.84 2.97 19.45
CA GLY A 58 8.77 1.97 19.55
C GLY A 58 7.39 2.51 19.16
N GLU A 59 7.34 3.52 18.30
CA GLU A 59 6.08 4.09 17.80
C GLU A 59 5.53 3.28 16.63
N ILE A 60 6.44 2.79 15.76
CA ILE A 60 6.14 1.93 14.63
C ILE A 60 7.20 0.82 14.51
N HIS A 61 6.82 -0.27 13.86
CA HIS A 61 7.76 -1.24 13.31
C HIS A 61 7.35 -1.57 11.87
N LEU A 62 8.31 -1.90 11.00
CA LEU A 62 8.05 -2.12 9.59
C LEU A 62 8.19 -3.58 9.24
N ILE A 63 7.30 -4.06 8.37
CA ILE A 63 7.34 -5.38 7.73
C ILE A 63 7.39 -5.13 6.22
N CYS A 64 8.56 -5.22 5.61
CA CYS A 64 8.76 -4.99 4.19
C CYS A 64 8.64 -6.32 3.44
N CYS A 65 7.50 -6.55 2.76
CA CYS A 65 7.25 -7.78 2.01
C CYS A 65 7.84 -7.72 0.61
N ASP A 66 8.04 -8.91 0.03
CA ASP A 66 8.47 -9.04 -1.36
C ASP A 66 7.30 -8.90 -2.34
N SER A 67 7.60 -8.55 -3.58
CA SER A 67 6.64 -8.41 -4.68
C SER A 67 6.93 -9.39 -5.82
N ILE A 68 5.92 -9.64 -6.63
CA ILE A 68 6.01 -10.41 -7.87
C ILE A 68 5.51 -9.62 -9.07
N ASP A 69 5.55 -8.31 -9.01
CA ASP A 69 4.99 -7.42 -10.05
C ASP A 69 5.60 -7.67 -11.43
N ALA A 70 6.89 -7.99 -11.51
CA ALA A 70 7.57 -8.33 -12.75
C ALA A 70 6.96 -9.55 -13.48
N GLU A 71 6.32 -10.46 -12.73
CA GLU A 71 5.66 -11.66 -13.26
C GLU A 71 4.16 -11.42 -13.50
N THR A 72 3.60 -10.32 -13.01
CA THR A 72 2.15 -10.06 -12.98
C THR A 72 1.80 -8.70 -13.59
N TRP A 73 1.83 -7.64 -12.80
CA TRP A 73 1.39 -6.30 -13.22
C TRP A 73 2.25 -5.71 -14.32
N SER A 74 3.58 -5.82 -14.20
CA SER A 74 4.54 -5.23 -15.14
C SER A 74 4.82 -6.08 -16.36
N LEU A 75 4.40 -7.35 -16.36
CA LEU A 75 4.62 -8.23 -17.51
C LEU A 75 3.85 -7.70 -18.73
N THR A 76 4.55 -7.35 -19.79
CA THR A 76 3.97 -6.74 -21.00
C THR A 76 3.45 -7.76 -22.01
N SER A 77 3.63 -9.05 -21.75
CA SER A 77 3.22 -10.17 -22.61
C SER A 77 2.48 -11.23 -21.82
N GLY A 78 1.82 -12.16 -22.51
CA GLY A 78 1.11 -13.26 -21.89
C GLY A 78 -0.39 -12.98 -21.66
N ASP A 79 -1.08 -14.00 -21.19
CA ASP A 79 -2.51 -13.98 -20.94
C ASP A 79 -2.83 -13.19 -19.66
N TYR A 80 -3.82 -12.32 -19.71
CA TYR A 80 -4.26 -11.54 -18.55
C TYR A 80 -4.79 -12.41 -17.41
N ASN A 81 -5.46 -13.55 -17.74
CA ASN A 81 -5.98 -14.46 -16.72
C ASN A 81 -4.84 -15.14 -15.95
N GLU A 82 -3.76 -15.52 -16.63
CA GLU A 82 -2.59 -16.12 -15.98
C GLU A 82 -1.89 -15.12 -15.06
N ARG A 83 -1.65 -13.90 -15.57
CA ARG A 83 -1.00 -12.82 -14.82
C ARG A 83 -1.78 -12.44 -13.57
N ILE A 84 -3.10 -12.22 -13.69
CA ILE A 84 -3.92 -11.83 -12.54
C ILE A 84 -4.17 -12.98 -11.56
N SER A 85 -4.24 -14.23 -12.06
CA SER A 85 -4.36 -15.41 -11.19
C SER A 85 -3.08 -15.61 -10.35
N LEU A 86 -1.92 -15.35 -10.93
CA LEU A 86 -0.65 -15.39 -10.18
C LEU A 86 -0.59 -14.25 -9.14
N HIS A 87 -1.06 -13.05 -9.49
CA HIS A 87 -1.20 -11.95 -8.54
C HIS A 87 -2.14 -12.32 -7.37
N GLU A 88 -3.28 -12.96 -7.62
CA GLU A 88 -4.19 -13.41 -6.56
C GLU A 88 -3.54 -14.44 -5.64
N ARG A 89 -2.67 -15.31 -6.15
CA ARG A 89 -1.89 -16.21 -5.31
C ARG A 89 -0.94 -15.45 -4.38
N TRP A 90 -0.29 -14.39 -4.88
CA TRP A 90 0.53 -13.51 -4.04
C TRP A 90 -0.32 -12.70 -3.05
N PHE A 91 -1.48 -12.23 -3.48
CA PHE A 91 -2.43 -11.56 -2.61
C PHE A 91 -2.85 -12.47 -1.44
N ASN A 92 -3.20 -13.72 -1.73
CA ASN A 92 -3.57 -14.70 -0.71
C ASN A 92 -2.36 -15.07 0.18
N TYR A 93 -1.14 -15.12 -0.36
CA TYR A 93 0.06 -15.27 0.46
C TYR A 93 0.18 -14.17 1.51
N ILE A 94 -0.02 -12.92 1.13
CA ILE A 94 0.04 -11.79 2.08
C ILE A 94 -1.06 -11.91 3.13
N VAL A 95 -2.30 -12.22 2.72
CA VAL A 95 -3.48 -12.25 3.60
C VAL A 95 -3.49 -13.48 4.52
N ASP A 96 -3.19 -14.66 3.97
CA ASP A 96 -3.41 -15.94 4.65
C ASP A 96 -2.15 -16.49 5.33
N GLU A 97 -0.96 -16.02 4.92
CA GLU A 97 0.32 -16.52 5.45
C GLU A 97 1.09 -15.40 6.15
N LEU A 98 1.48 -14.33 5.44
CA LEU A 98 2.37 -13.30 6.01
C LEU A 98 1.71 -12.50 7.14
N ILE A 99 0.52 -11.92 6.91
CA ILE A 99 -0.15 -11.11 7.93
C ILE A 99 -0.40 -11.90 9.23
N PRO A 100 -0.93 -13.13 9.20
CA PRO A 100 -1.08 -13.92 10.42
C PRO A 100 0.23 -14.17 11.18
N GLU A 101 1.35 -14.36 10.46
CA GLU A 101 2.67 -14.58 11.06
C GLU A 101 3.20 -13.32 11.75
N VAL A 102 3.09 -12.15 11.11
CA VAL A 102 3.77 -10.92 11.56
C VAL A 102 2.92 -9.97 12.39
N SER A 103 1.59 -10.10 12.34
CA SER A 103 0.68 -9.16 13.00
C SER A 103 0.46 -9.45 14.48
N HIS A 104 0.74 -10.67 14.92
CA HIS A 104 0.44 -11.13 16.29
C HIS A 104 -1.00 -10.85 16.72
N GLY A 105 -1.95 -10.81 15.78
CA GLY A 105 -3.36 -10.51 16.00
C GLY A 105 -3.72 -9.02 16.01
N GLU A 106 -2.75 -8.14 15.84
CA GLU A 106 -2.96 -6.69 15.74
C GLU A 106 -3.26 -6.26 14.31
N LYS A 107 -3.98 -5.14 14.15
CA LYS A 107 -4.25 -4.56 12.82
C LYS A 107 -3.07 -3.73 12.36
N LEU A 108 -2.59 -4.01 11.16
CA LEU A 108 -1.47 -3.30 10.55
C LEU A 108 -1.91 -1.97 9.89
N ILE A 109 -0.95 -1.12 9.56
CA ILE A 109 -1.10 -0.05 8.59
C ILE A 109 -0.52 -0.55 7.27
N ALA A 110 -1.30 -0.51 6.18
CA ALA A 110 -0.77 -0.79 4.85
C ALA A 110 -0.04 0.44 4.30
N SER A 111 1.17 0.30 3.75
CA SER A 111 1.89 1.43 3.18
C SER A 111 2.74 1.03 1.99
N GLY A 112 3.10 2.02 1.17
CA GLY A 112 4.00 1.87 0.03
C GLY A 112 4.03 3.10 -0.85
N CYS A 113 4.96 3.10 -1.80
CA CYS A 113 5.17 4.16 -2.78
C CYS A 113 4.84 3.64 -4.19
N SER A 114 4.28 4.48 -5.06
CA SER A 114 4.00 4.11 -6.46
C SER A 114 3.11 2.85 -6.54
N MET A 115 3.57 1.78 -7.17
CA MET A 115 2.88 0.48 -7.19
C MET A 115 2.66 -0.08 -5.78
N GLY A 116 3.60 0.11 -4.85
CA GLY A 116 3.41 -0.23 -3.44
C GLY A 116 2.28 0.57 -2.79
N GLY A 117 2.11 1.83 -3.17
CA GLY A 117 0.98 2.66 -2.74
C GLY A 117 -0.36 2.16 -3.28
N TYR A 118 -0.38 1.65 -4.52
CA TYR A 118 -1.53 0.94 -5.08
C TYR A 118 -1.82 -0.33 -4.28
N HIS A 119 -0.82 -1.20 -4.07
CA HIS A 119 -1.01 -2.43 -3.30
C HIS A 119 -1.55 -2.13 -1.91
N ALA A 120 -0.96 -1.16 -1.19
CA ALA A 120 -1.44 -0.76 0.13
C ALA A 120 -2.93 -0.40 0.13
N GLY A 121 -3.37 0.40 -0.83
CA GLY A 121 -4.79 0.75 -1.00
C GLY A 121 -5.66 -0.45 -1.38
N ASN A 122 -5.22 -1.27 -2.32
CA ASN A 122 -5.95 -2.45 -2.78
C ASN A 122 -6.16 -3.46 -1.64
N PHE A 123 -5.12 -3.80 -0.88
CA PHE A 123 -5.22 -4.67 0.29
C PHE A 123 -6.13 -4.10 1.35
N PHE A 124 -6.01 -2.81 1.66
CA PHE A 124 -6.86 -2.13 2.63
C PHE A 124 -8.35 -2.20 2.23
N PHE A 125 -8.70 -1.88 1.00
CA PHE A 125 -10.10 -1.86 0.57
C PHE A 125 -10.71 -3.25 0.44
N ARG A 126 -9.93 -4.26 0.10
CA ARG A 126 -10.39 -5.65 0.01
C ARG A 126 -10.51 -6.31 1.39
N HIS A 127 -9.58 -6.05 2.30
CA HIS A 127 -9.51 -6.65 3.64
C HIS A 127 -9.39 -5.60 4.76
N PRO A 128 -10.37 -4.67 4.89
CA PRO A 128 -10.29 -3.61 5.90
C PRO A 128 -10.25 -4.13 7.35
N GLU A 129 -10.64 -5.37 7.60
CA GLU A 129 -10.55 -5.99 8.94
C GLU A 129 -9.11 -6.24 9.39
N LEU A 130 -8.18 -6.42 8.46
CA LEU A 130 -6.75 -6.67 8.75
C LEU A 130 -5.98 -5.38 9.05
N PHE A 131 -6.54 -4.23 8.69
CA PHE A 131 -5.81 -2.97 8.75
C PHE A 131 -6.49 -1.94 9.65
N SER A 132 -5.68 -1.20 10.39
CA SER A 132 -6.07 0.00 11.13
C SER A 132 -6.06 1.25 10.24
N GLY A 133 -5.37 1.19 9.10
CA GLY A 133 -5.31 2.28 8.14
C GLY A 133 -4.45 1.97 6.92
N VAL A 134 -4.32 2.98 6.06
CA VAL A 134 -3.48 2.99 4.87
C VAL A 134 -2.75 4.32 4.72
N VAL A 135 -1.47 4.27 4.34
CA VAL A 135 -0.67 5.42 3.92
C VAL A 135 -0.13 5.13 2.53
N SER A 136 -0.77 5.65 1.53
CA SER A 136 -0.40 5.44 0.12
C SER A 136 0.27 6.70 -0.44
N LEU A 137 1.49 6.54 -0.93
CA LEU A 137 2.28 7.60 -1.54
C LEU A 137 2.33 7.38 -3.06
N SER A 138 1.74 8.31 -3.81
CA SER A 138 1.71 8.29 -5.28
C SER A 138 1.14 6.99 -5.89
N GLY A 139 0.08 6.42 -5.30
CA GLY A 139 -0.57 5.19 -5.77
C GLY A 139 -1.37 5.39 -7.07
N LEU A 140 -1.47 4.32 -7.88
CA LEU A 140 -2.27 4.26 -9.09
C LEU A 140 -3.38 3.22 -8.92
N PHE A 141 -4.63 3.64 -8.70
CA PHE A 141 -5.73 2.78 -8.25
C PHE A 141 -6.63 2.22 -9.36
N HIS A 142 -6.18 2.23 -10.60
CA HIS A 142 -6.93 1.74 -11.76
C HIS A 142 -6.10 0.69 -12.51
N ALA A 143 -6.68 -0.50 -12.71
CA ALA A 143 -5.98 -1.62 -13.34
C ALA A 143 -5.75 -1.45 -14.85
N ASP A 144 -6.57 -0.64 -15.54
CA ASP A 144 -6.52 -0.45 -16.99
C ASP A 144 -5.13 0.01 -17.49
N TYR A 145 -4.33 0.65 -16.64
CA TYR A 145 -2.96 1.03 -16.99
C TYR A 145 -2.06 -0.18 -17.30
N PHE A 146 -2.28 -1.30 -16.60
CA PHE A 146 -1.50 -2.54 -16.76
C PHE A 146 -2.23 -3.63 -17.55
N PHE A 147 -3.55 -3.55 -17.60
CA PHE A 147 -4.46 -4.47 -18.27
C PHE A 147 -5.46 -3.69 -19.12
N PRO A 148 -5.02 -3.02 -20.19
CA PRO A 148 -5.91 -2.18 -20.97
C PRO A 148 -7.08 -2.95 -21.57
N ASN A 149 -8.30 -2.37 -21.47
CA ASN A 149 -9.55 -2.96 -21.95
C ASN A 149 -9.85 -4.35 -21.39
N TYR A 150 -9.51 -4.60 -20.13
CA TYR A 150 -9.76 -5.90 -19.52
C TYR A 150 -11.27 -6.20 -19.38
N ASP A 151 -11.61 -7.48 -19.52
CA ASP A 151 -12.92 -8.08 -19.17
C ASP A 151 -12.65 -9.32 -18.31
N ASN A 152 -12.33 -9.09 -17.03
CA ASN A 152 -11.91 -10.12 -16.11
C ASN A 152 -12.27 -9.75 -14.69
N GLU A 153 -13.01 -10.60 -13.99
CA GLU A 153 -13.48 -10.38 -12.62
C GLU A 153 -12.34 -10.19 -11.61
N LEU A 154 -11.24 -10.94 -11.75
CA LEU A 154 -10.11 -10.80 -10.84
C LEU A 154 -9.40 -9.45 -11.03
N ILE A 155 -9.27 -8.96 -12.27
CA ILE A 155 -8.70 -7.64 -12.54
C ILE A 155 -9.62 -6.56 -11.96
N TYR A 156 -10.94 -6.67 -12.17
CA TYR A 156 -11.92 -5.76 -11.58
C TYR A 156 -11.80 -5.68 -10.06
N ARG A 157 -11.66 -6.81 -9.37
CA ARG A 157 -11.48 -6.88 -7.91
C ARG A 157 -10.18 -6.23 -7.43
N ASN A 158 -9.20 -6.08 -8.31
CA ASN A 158 -7.92 -5.44 -8.05
C ASN A 158 -7.85 -4.01 -8.60
N SER A 159 -8.98 -3.41 -8.96
CA SER A 159 -9.09 -2.04 -9.46
C SER A 159 -9.98 -1.20 -8.54
N PRO A 160 -9.43 -0.57 -7.49
CA PRO A 160 -10.21 0.22 -6.53
C PRO A 160 -11.11 1.27 -7.18
N LEU A 161 -10.67 1.92 -8.26
CA LEU A 161 -11.51 2.90 -8.96
C LEU A 161 -12.72 2.28 -9.68
N ASP A 162 -12.70 0.96 -9.94
CA ASP A 162 -13.80 0.26 -10.60
C ASP A 162 -14.76 -0.37 -9.59
N PHE A 163 -14.27 -1.01 -8.53
CA PHE A 163 -15.16 -1.69 -7.59
C PHE A 163 -15.73 -0.78 -6.47
N LEU A 164 -14.97 0.23 -6.01
CA LEU A 164 -15.45 1.11 -4.93
C LEU A 164 -16.70 1.92 -5.27
N PRO A 165 -16.91 2.41 -6.51
CA PRO A 165 -18.18 3.07 -6.86
C PRO A 165 -19.43 2.22 -6.62
N ASN A 166 -19.28 0.89 -6.60
CA ASN A 166 -20.33 -0.08 -6.37
C ASN A 166 -20.39 -0.57 -4.90
N ALA A 167 -19.60 0.03 -4.01
CA ALA A 167 -19.58 -0.36 -2.60
C ALA A 167 -20.92 -0.06 -1.93
N THR A 168 -21.44 -1.05 -1.19
CA THR A 168 -22.66 -0.87 -0.39
C THR A 168 -22.40 0.00 0.84
N PRO A 169 -23.44 0.59 1.47
CA PRO A 169 -23.28 1.28 2.75
C PRO A 169 -22.58 0.43 3.81
N MET A 170 -22.90 -0.86 3.90
CA MET A 170 -22.26 -1.80 4.82
C MET A 170 -20.77 -1.99 4.50
N THR A 171 -20.39 -1.98 3.23
CA THR A 171 -18.97 -2.02 2.83
C THR A 171 -18.27 -0.72 3.22
N ALA A 172 -18.88 0.43 2.97
CA ALA A 172 -18.34 1.72 3.34
C ALA A 172 -18.13 1.87 4.86
N ASP A 173 -19.05 1.32 5.68
CA ASP A 173 -18.93 1.32 7.14
C ASP A 173 -17.66 0.61 7.62
N ARG A 174 -17.15 -0.38 6.90
CA ARG A 174 -15.89 -1.08 7.26
C ARG A 174 -14.66 -0.19 7.11
N TYR A 175 -14.72 0.87 6.32
CA TYR A 175 -13.63 1.83 6.12
C TYR A 175 -13.65 2.99 7.11
N ARG A 176 -14.83 3.32 7.67
CA ARG A 176 -14.99 4.46 8.58
C ARG A 176 -14.21 4.30 9.88
N GLY A 177 -13.71 5.41 10.40
CA GLY A 177 -12.95 5.45 11.65
C GLY A 177 -11.51 4.93 11.53
N LYS A 178 -11.07 4.54 10.34
CA LYS A 178 -9.70 4.11 10.05
C LYS A 178 -8.84 5.27 9.54
N THR A 179 -7.53 5.12 9.61
CA THR A 179 -6.58 6.11 9.08
C THR A 179 -6.43 5.93 7.57
N LEU A 180 -7.00 6.80 6.76
CA LEU A 180 -6.89 6.75 5.31
C LEU A 180 -6.11 7.98 4.81
N ILE A 181 -4.86 7.78 4.42
CA ILE A 181 -3.97 8.83 3.91
C ILE A 181 -3.55 8.47 2.49
N PHE A 182 -3.86 9.36 1.55
CA PHE A 182 -3.49 9.25 0.15
C PHE A 182 -2.79 10.53 -0.28
N CYS A 183 -1.50 10.46 -0.55
CA CYS A 183 -0.68 11.60 -0.92
C CYS A 183 -0.05 11.40 -2.30
N CYS A 184 0.08 12.47 -3.06
CA CYS A 184 0.91 12.51 -4.26
C CYS A 184 1.45 13.93 -4.49
N GLY A 185 2.46 14.04 -5.34
CA GLY A 185 2.98 15.31 -5.83
C GLY A 185 2.23 15.82 -7.07
N GLN A 186 2.74 16.93 -7.64
CA GLN A 186 2.30 17.51 -8.89
C GLN A 186 3.46 17.71 -9.88
N GLY A 187 4.65 17.23 -9.53
CA GLY A 187 5.87 17.33 -10.33
C GLY A 187 5.99 16.23 -11.38
N ASN A 188 7.25 15.93 -11.73
CA ASN A 188 7.55 14.94 -12.77
C ASN A 188 6.98 13.56 -12.42
N TYR A 189 6.35 12.92 -13.41
CA TYR A 189 5.73 11.58 -13.35
C TYR A 189 4.53 11.44 -12.40
N GLU A 190 4.05 12.54 -11.76
CA GLU A 190 2.90 12.50 -10.84
C GLU A 190 1.55 12.75 -11.51
N ARG A 191 1.51 13.07 -12.79
CA ARG A 191 0.24 13.42 -13.47
C ARG A 191 -0.81 12.29 -13.43
N VAL A 192 -0.36 11.05 -13.63
CA VAL A 192 -1.28 9.90 -13.70
C VAL A 192 -1.70 9.47 -12.29
N THR A 193 -0.75 9.39 -11.37
CA THR A 193 -0.99 9.04 -9.97
C THR A 193 -1.83 10.09 -9.25
N GLY A 194 -1.57 11.38 -9.48
CA GLY A 194 -2.38 12.47 -8.94
C GLY A 194 -3.83 12.44 -9.43
N ALA A 195 -4.04 12.19 -10.73
CA ALA A 195 -5.39 12.02 -11.28
C ALA A 195 -6.10 10.80 -10.69
N SER A 196 -5.39 9.68 -10.51
CA SER A 196 -5.92 8.46 -9.90
C SER A 196 -6.28 8.68 -8.43
N THR A 197 -5.38 9.27 -7.65
CA THR A 197 -5.60 9.57 -6.24
C THR A 197 -6.75 10.55 -6.03
N GLY A 198 -6.87 11.58 -6.89
CA GLY A 198 -7.99 12.52 -6.84
C GLY A 198 -9.35 11.86 -7.14
N LYS A 199 -9.40 10.92 -8.10
CA LYS A 199 -10.61 10.13 -8.38
C LYS A 199 -10.97 9.25 -7.18
N LEU A 200 -10.00 8.59 -6.55
CA LEU A 200 -10.22 7.79 -5.36
C LEU A 200 -10.80 8.63 -4.22
N HIS A 201 -10.24 9.81 -3.96
CA HIS A 201 -10.76 10.73 -2.96
C HIS A 201 -12.23 11.08 -3.21
N GLY A 202 -12.59 11.48 -4.44
CA GLY A 202 -13.98 11.78 -4.79
C GLY A 202 -14.93 10.57 -4.67
N ILE A 203 -14.45 9.33 -4.81
CA ILE A 203 -15.25 8.14 -4.53
C ILE A 203 -15.46 8.00 -3.02
N LEU A 204 -14.42 8.13 -2.21
CA LEU A 204 -14.51 8.00 -0.75
C LEU A 204 -15.42 9.09 -0.15
N GLU A 205 -15.36 10.33 -0.64
CA GLU A 205 -16.29 11.40 -0.24
C GLU A 205 -17.75 11.00 -0.50
N ARG A 206 -18.07 10.48 -1.69
CA ARG A 206 -19.44 10.02 -2.03
C ARG A 206 -19.90 8.86 -1.15
N LEU A 207 -18.99 8.02 -0.70
CA LEU A 207 -19.28 6.92 0.23
C LEU A 207 -19.37 7.38 1.69
N GLY A 208 -19.12 8.66 1.99
CA GLY A 208 -19.07 9.20 3.35
C GLY A 208 -17.94 8.57 4.17
N VAL A 209 -16.80 8.31 3.54
CA VAL A 209 -15.59 7.78 4.17
C VAL A 209 -14.55 8.88 4.23
N ASP A 210 -14.21 9.29 5.46
CA ASP A 210 -13.19 10.32 5.68
C ASP A 210 -11.83 9.81 5.23
N SER A 211 -11.13 10.62 4.44
CA SER A 211 -9.75 10.36 4.02
C SER A 211 -8.94 11.65 3.98
N TRP A 212 -7.69 11.56 4.36
CA TRP A 212 -6.75 12.65 4.19
C TRP A 212 -6.13 12.53 2.80
N PHE A 213 -6.69 13.28 1.86
CA PHE A 213 -6.09 13.50 0.55
C PHE A 213 -5.14 14.69 0.63
N ASP A 214 -3.87 14.47 0.31
CA ASP A 214 -2.85 15.51 0.36
C ASP A 214 -2.12 15.62 -0.98
N LEU A 215 -2.32 16.73 -1.65
CA LEU A 215 -1.69 17.03 -2.93
C LEU A 215 -0.55 18.03 -2.71
N TRP A 216 0.69 17.55 -2.78
CA TRP A 216 1.88 18.36 -2.59
C TRP A 216 2.22 19.17 -3.84
N GLY A 217 3.19 20.07 -3.74
CA GLY A 217 3.51 21.10 -4.74
C GLY A 217 3.95 20.56 -6.10
N LYS A 218 4.09 21.49 -7.06
CA LYS A 218 4.55 21.18 -8.44
C LYS A 218 6.02 20.81 -8.54
N ASP A 219 6.78 21.04 -7.50
CA ASP A 219 8.17 20.64 -7.32
C ASP A 219 8.31 19.21 -6.77
N VAL A 220 7.21 18.59 -6.34
CA VAL A 220 7.18 17.25 -5.73
C VAL A 220 7.02 16.20 -6.83
N SER A 221 8.12 15.53 -7.15
CA SER A 221 8.22 14.50 -8.19
C SER A 221 8.02 13.08 -7.64
N HIS A 222 7.83 12.13 -8.54
CA HIS A 222 7.59 10.71 -8.26
C HIS A 222 8.91 10.00 -7.95
N ASP A 223 9.48 10.23 -6.77
CA ASP A 223 10.78 9.69 -6.36
C ASP A 223 10.95 9.57 -4.85
N PHE A 224 11.99 8.83 -4.42
CA PHE A 224 12.29 8.61 -3.01
C PHE A 224 12.74 9.86 -2.26
N TYR A 225 13.25 10.88 -2.93
CA TYR A 225 13.56 12.15 -2.24
C TYR A 225 12.32 12.75 -1.59
N TRP A 226 11.16 12.68 -2.30
CA TRP A 226 9.90 13.18 -1.80
C TRP A 226 9.16 12.17 -0.94
N TRP A 227 9.14 10.88 -1.32
CA TRP A 227 8.47 9.84 -0.52
C TRP A 227 9.03 9.70 0.88
N ARG A 228 10.34 9.88 1.09
CA ARG A 228 10.94 9.92 2.43
C ARG A 228 10.36 11.04 3.28
N ARG A 229 10.20 12.25 2.73
CA ARG A 229 9.60 13.39 3.41
C ARG A 229 8.14 13.18 3.73
N GLN A 230 7.39 12.64 2.78
CA GLN A 230 5.99 12.30 2.94
C GLN A 230 5.82 11.22 4.01
N ALA A 231 6.60 10.14 3.97
CA ALA A 231 6.55 9.07 4.96
C ALA A 231 6.85 9.60 6.38
N GLN A 232 7.93 10.37 6.54
CA GLN A 232 8.26 10.99 7.82
C GLN A 232 7.13 11.88 8.34
N TYR A 233 6.54 12.68 7.49
CA TYR A 233 5.44 13.57 7.84
C TYR A 233 4.20 12.79 8.28
N PHE A 234 3.74 11.84 7.47
CA PHE A 234 2.49 11.12 7.77
C PHE A 234 2.64 10.15 8.93
N PHE A 235 3.72 9.40 9.03
CA PHE A 235 3.94 8.53 10.19
C PHE A 235 4.15 9.34 11.47
N GLY A 236 4.80 10.49 11.41
CA GLY A 236 4.87 11.43 12.53
C GLY A 236 3.48 11.90 12.99
N LYS A 237 2.60 12.26 12.06
CA LYS A 237 1.21 12.63 12.37
C LYS A 237 0.40 11.48 12.97
N ILE A 238 0.63 10.26 12.53
CA ILE A 238 0.01 9.06 13.08
C ILE A 238 0.51 8.82 14.52
N ALA A 239 1.80 8.95 14.78
CA ALA A 239 2.39 8.81 16.11
C ALA A 239 1.86 9.85 17.09
N GLU A 240 1.72 11.11 16.65
CA GLU A 240 1.10 12.20 17.43
C GLU A 240 -0.41 12.02 17.66
N GLY A 241 -1.06 11.05 17.01
CA GLY A 241 -2.53 10.91 17.03
C GLY A 241 -3.28 12.00 16.23
N ALA A 242 -2.55 12.80 15.44
CA ALA A 242 -3.06 13.99 14.73
C ALA A 242 -3.45 13.70 13.27
N TRP A 243 -3.82 12.48 12.93
CA TRP A 243 -4.14 12.06 11.56
C TRP A 243 -5.57 12.42 11.09
N ARG A 244 -6.45 12.79 12.01
CA ARG A 244 -7.77 13.34 11.65
C ARG A 244 -7.61 14.82 11.39
N ARG A 245 -7.92 15.30 10.18
CA ARG A 245 -8.10 16.74 9.98
C ARG A 245 -9.14 17.20 11.01
N ALA A 246 -8.79 18.24 11.79
CA ALA A 246 -9.81 19.00 12.49
C ALA A 246 -10.82 19.46 11.42
N ALA A 247 -12.08 19.05 11.60
CA ALA A 247 -13.17 19.42 10.71
C ALA A 247 -13.32 20.95 10.66
#